data_13a27ebee2bf6acbac02f8636eda1409
#
_entry.id   13a27ebee2bf6acbac02f8636eda1409
#
_cell.length_a   1.000
_cell.length_b   1.000
_cell.length_c   1.000
_cell.angle_alpha   90.00
_cell.angle_beta   90.00
_cell.angle_gamma   90.00
#
_symmetry.space_group_name_H-M   'P 1'
#
loop_
_entity.id
_entity.type
_entity.pdbx_description
1 polymer ?
#
loop_
_entity_poly.entity_id
_entity_poly.type
_entity_poly.pdbx_seq_one_letter_code
_entity_poly.pdbx_strand_id
1 'polypeptide(L)'
;MSHPRVLRRRFFQLAVFTGLATVLTLGACQVFPFIPDHYTFSQSDAQSAVERKFPYQRNFGQFMTVNLSHPVLMLHPETNSVTIALNADFQSPLLRHPASGSFAVNSQLEYDPARAAVVLRSPKLERIDVANLSGEDAQQLNAVASVLATQLLDHYPIYTFKPQQLSFAGVTYQPGEIRVESHGIRVAIIEKSAG
;
A
#
# COMPACT_ATOMS: atom_id res chain seq x y z
N MET A 1 83.25 -23.25 45.15
CA MET A 1 83.16 -22.69 46.50
C MET A 1 81.69 -22.50 46.81
N SER A 2 81.24 -23.31 47.72
CA SER A 2 80.40 -23.06 48.84
C SER A 2 78.85 -23.02 48.54
N HIS A 3 78.27 -24.16 48.81
CA HIS A 3 76.92 -24.29 49.36
C HIS A 3 76.75 -23.50 50.71
N PRO A 4 75.64 -23.42 51.35
CA PRO A 4 74.54 -24.42 51.47
C PRO A 4 73.13 -23.85 51.73
N ARG A 5 72.11 -24.70 51.52
CA ARG A 5 71.12 -25.21 52.51
C ARG A 5 70.29 -24.17 53.24
N VAL A 6 69.00 -24.36 53.40
CA VAL A 6 68.19 -25.17 54.33
C VAL A 6 66.72 -24.84 54.06
N LEU A 7 65.85 -25.71 53.77
CA LEU A 7 64.99 -26.62 54.50
C LEU A 7 63.90 -25.97 55.44
N ARG A 8 62.71 -26.44 55.22
CA ARG A 8 61.55 -26.49 56.13
C ARG A 8 60.60 -25.30 56.15
N ARG A 9 59.31 -25.41 56.14
CA ARG A 9 58.37 -26.40 56.70
C ARG A 9 56.99 -26.08 56.24
N ARG A 10 56.25 -27.12 55.87
CA ARG A 10 54.85 -27.42 56.22
C ARG A 10 54.09 -26.30 56.91
N PHE A 11 52.97 -25.94 56.37
CA PHE A 11 51.73 -25.95 57.17
C PHE A 11 50.54 -26.08 56.26
N PHE A 12 49.79 -27.08 56.54
CA PHE A 12 48.42 -27.37 56.13
C PHE A 12 47.54 -26.16 56.46
N GLN A 13 46.81 -25.69 55.46
CA GLN A 13 45.49 -25.12 55.75
C GLN A 13 44.56 -25.46 54.59
N LEU A 14 43.65 -26.35 54.85
CA LEU A 14 42.39 -26.52 54.13
C LEU A 14 41.68 -25.17 54.12
N ALA A 15 41.49 -24.57 52.99
CA ALA A 15 40.47 -23.55 52.78
C ALA A 15 39.48 -24.13 51.80
N VAL A 16 38.36 -24.51 52.34
CA VAL A 16 37.12 -24.82 51.59
C VAL A 16 36.69 -23.56 50.90
N PHE A 17 36.98 -23.44 49.63
CA PHE A 17 36.35 -22.42 48.78
C PHE A 17 35.08 -23.01 48.19
N THR A 18 34.01 -22.70 48.89
CA THR A 18 32.64 -22.84 48.40
C THR A 18 32.51 -22.05 47.09
N GLY A 19 32.53 -22.78 45.99
CA GLY A 19 32.30 -22.22 44.65
C GLY A 19 30.85 -21.74 44.55
N LEU A 20 30.67 -20.43 44.66
CA LEU A 20 29.43 -19.76 44.29
C LEU A 20 29.32 -19.79 42.79
N ALA A 21 28.70 -20.84 42.28
CA ALA A 21 28.29 -20.91 40.88
C ALA A 21 27.22 -19.87 40.64
N THR A 22 27.63 -18.68 40.21
CA THR A 22 26.73 -17.65 39.69
C THR A 22 26.21 -18.14 38.34
N VAL A 23 25.04 -18.76 38.36
CA VAL A 23 24.25 -19.05 37.16
C VAL A 23 23.82 -17.68 36.63
N LEU A 24 24.56 -17.16 35.67
CA LEU A 24 24.09 -16.11 34.78
C LEU A 24 22.97 -16.69 33.96
N THR A 25 21.74 -16.58 34.46
CA THR A 25 20.54 -16.69 33.62
C THR A 25 20.58 -15.53 32.66
N LEU A 26 21.14 -15.77 31.47
CA LEU A 26 20.89 -14.97 30.29
C LEU A 26 19.39 -15.04 30.06
N GLY A 27 18.66 -14.07 30.63
CA GLY A 27 17.29 -13.79 30.25
C GLY A 27 17.35 -13.42 28.78
N ALA A 28 17.15 -14.40 27.90
CA ALA A 28 16.81 -14.15 26.53
C ALA A 28 15.48 -13.40 26.56
N CYS A 29 15.54 -12.06 26.57
CA CYS A 29 14.41 -11.26 26.15
C CYS A 29 14.11 -11.70 24.73
N GLN A 30 13.19 -12.64 24.60
CA GLN A 30 12.56 -12.91 23.32
C GLN A 30 11.80 -11.63 22.98
N VAL A 31 12.44 -10.77 22.22
CA VAL A 31 11.75 -9.67 21.55
C VAL A 31 10.84 -10.35 20.55
N PHE A 32 9.61 -10.63 20.98
CA PHE A 32 8.57 -11.02 20.04
C PHE A 32 8.45 -9.87 19.05
N PRO A 33 8.69 -10.09 17.76
CA PRO A 33 8.50 -9.05 16.78
C PRO A 33 7.04 -8.64 16.84
N PHE A 34 6.79 -7.41 17.30
CA PHE A 34 5.45 -6.85 17.33
C PHE A 34 5.03 -6.63 15.87
N ILE A 35 4.08 -7.41 15.42
CA ILE A 35 3.45 -7.21 14.13
C ILE A 35 2.27 -6.31 14.36
N PRO A 36 2.24 -5.13 13.75
CA PRO A 36 1.09 -4.24 13.87
C PRO A 36 -0.15 -4.92 13.29
N ASP A 37 -1.30 -4.74 13.94
CA ASP A 37 -2.59 -5.26 13.50
C ASP A 37 -3.13 -4.50 12.27
N HIS A 38 -2.52 -3.38 11.94
CA HIS A 38 -2.84 -2.58 10.76
C HIS A 38 -1.63 -1.78 10.28
N TYR A 39 -1.70 -1.35 9.04
CA TYR A 39 -0.80 -0.39 8.44
C TYR A 39 -1.59 0.80 7.91
N THR A 40 -1.13 2.02 8.19
CA THR A 40 -1.77 3.23 7.69
C THR A 40 -0.88 3.88 6.63
N PHE A 41 -1.38 3.95 5.42
CA PHE A 41 -0.79 4.76 4.35
C PHE A 41 -1.24 6.21 4.56
N SER A 42 -0.31 7.13 4.69
CA SER A 42 -0.65 8.54 4.75
C SER A 42 -1.30 9.00 3.44
N GLN A 43 -2.01 10.13 3.47
CA GLN A 43 -2.57 10.72 2.25
C GLN A 43 -1.50 10.97 1.20
N SER A 44 -0.31 11.43 1.60
CA SER A 44 0.82 11.67 0.70
C SER A 44 1.36 10.37 0.07
N ASP A 45 1.41 9.27 0.83
CA ASP A 45 1.84 7.98 0.30
C ASP A 45 0.82 7.44 -0.72
N ALA A 46 -0.47 7.57 -0.40
CA ALA A 46 -1.55 7.18 -1.29
C ALA A 46 -1.57 8.03 -2.56
N GLN A 47 -1.41 9.36 -2.45
CA GLN A 47 -1.26 10.26 -3.59
C GLN A 47 -0.08 9.86 -4.47
N SER A 48 1.10 9.64 -3.88
CA SER A 48 2.29 9.21 -4.61
C SER A 48 2.12 7.84 -5.27
N ALA A 49 1.34 6.94 -4.66
CA ALA A 49 1.03 5.63 -5.26
C ALA A 49 0.18 5.78 -6.52
N VAL A 50 -0.78 6.67 -6.50
CA VAL A 50 -1.61 7.00 -7.67
C VAL A 50 -0.77 7.69 -8.74
N GLU A 51 0.01 8.71 -8.39
CA GLU A 51 0.86 9.46 -9.34
C GLU A 51 1.80 8.57 -10.15
N ARG A 52 2.36 7.52 -9.54
CA ARG A 52 3.22 6.57 -10.24
C ARG A 52 2.55 5.80 -11.38
N LYS A 53 1.22 5.83 -11.48
CA LYS A 53 0.45 5.22 -12.57
C LYS A 53 0.24 6.17 -13.75
N PHE A 54 0.60 7.43 -13.61
CA PHE A 54 0.38 8.48 -14.61
C PHE A 54 1.70 9.13 -15.03
N PRO A 55 1.79 9.72 -16.23
CA PRO A 55 0.72 9.80 -17.22
C PRO A 55 0.34 8.42 -17.81
N TYR A 56 -0.93 8.24 -18.10
CA TYR A 56 -1.45 7.00 -18.66
C TYR A 56 -2.08 7.30 -20.02
N GLN A 57 -1.57 6.67 -21.06
CA GLN A 57 -2.06 6.83 -22.42
C GLN A 57 -2.70 5.53 -22.90
N ARG A 58 -3.85 5.65 -23.53
CA ARG A 58 -4.54 4.52 -24.15
C ARG A 58 -5.05 4.90 -25.54
N ASN A 59 -4.82 3.99 -26.46
CA ASN A 59 -5.31 4.10 -27.83
C ASN A 59 -6.55 3.22 -27.98
N PHE A 60 -7.60 3.79 -28.51
CA PHE A 60 -8.83 3.10 -28.87
C PHE A 60 -8.86 2.92 -30.40
N GLY A 61 -8.16 1.87 -30.86
CA GLY A 61 -7.95 1.65 -32.29
C GLY A 61 -7.17 2.79 -32.94
N GLN A 62 -7.55 3.12 -34.17
CA GLN A 62 -6.98 4.25 -34.93
C GLN A 62 -7.79 5.55 -34.74
N PHE A 63 -8.86 5.49 -33.94
CA PHE A 63 -9.86 6.56 -33.91
C PHE A 63 -9.66 7.54 -32.77
N MET A 64 -9.07 7.11 -31.65
CA MET A 64 -8.93 7.98 -30.48
C MET A 64 -7.75 7.58 -29.60
N THR A 65 -6.99 8.57 -29.18
CA THR A 65 -5.99 8.46 -28.10
C THR A 65 -6.46 9.28 -26.92
N VAL A 66 -6.44 8.67 -25.74
CA VAL A 66 -6.74 9.34 -24.46
C VAL A 66 -5.46 9.37 -23.63
N ASN A 67 -5.10 10.57 -23.21
CA ASN A 67 -3.99 10.77 -22.28
C ASN A 67 -4.53 11.29 -20.95
N LEU A 68 -4.26 10.55 -19.86
CA LEU A 68 -4.69 10.88 -18.51
C LEU A 68 -3.49 11.36 -17.70
N SER A 69 -3.68 12.47 -16.98
CA SER A 69 -2.60 13.12 -16.24
C SER A 69 -3.11 13.82 -14.96
N HIS A 70 -2.18 14.29 -14.15
CA HIS A 70 -2.42 15.10 -12.95
C HIS A 70 -3.45 14.48 -12.01
N PRO A 71 -3.22 13.25 -11.51
CA PRO A 71 -4.13 12.63 -10.56
C PRO A 71 -4.13 13.39 -9.23
N VAL A 72 -5.33 13.62 -8.70
CA VAL A 72 -5.53 14.19 -7.36
C VAL A 72 -6.41 13.22 -6.58
N LEU A 73 -5.89 12.71 -5.47
CA LEU A 73 -6.60 11.80 -4.57
C LEU A 73 -7.27 12.58 -3.44
N MET A 74 -8.56 12.36 -3.27
CA MET A 74 -9.35 12.86 -2.15
C MET A 74 -9.88 11.69 -1.32
N LEU A 75 -9.81 11.82 0.00
CA LEU A 75 -10.25 10.79 0.95
C LEU A 75 -11.62 11.17 1.50
N HIS A 76 -12.54 10.20 1.56
CA HIS A 76 -13.91 10.35 2.07
C HIS A 76 -14.17 9.33 3.20
N PRO A 77 -13.79 9.65 4.45
CA PRO A 77 -13.97 8.75 5.58
C PRO A 77 -15.43 8.40 5.84
N GLU A 78 -16.33 9.34 5.60
CA GLU A 78 -17.77 9.21 5.83
C GLU A 78 -18.45 8.16 4.96
N THR A 79 -17.90 7.92 3.77
CA THR A 79 -18.40 6.91 2.81
C THR A 79 -17.46 5.75 2.61
N ASN A 80 -16.33 5.74 3.34
CA ASN A 80 -15.24 4.78 3.18
C ASN A 80 -14.80 4.65 1.71
N SER A 81 -14.63 5.79 1.04
CA SER A 81 -14.32 5.85 -0.39
C SER A 81 -13.21 6.87 -0.69
N VAL A 82 -12.68 6.77 -1.88
CA VAL A 82 -11.70 7.74 -2.41
C VAL A 82 -12.21 8.29 -3.72
N THR A 83 -11.92 9.56 -4.00
CA THR A 83 -12.14 10.15 -5.31
C THR A 83 -10.79 10.43 -5.96
N ILE A 84 -10.63 10.02 -7.21
CA ILE A 84 -9.46 10.32 -8.05
C ILE A 84 -9.93 11.25 -9.15
N ALA A 85 -9.49 12.50 -9.09
CA ALA A 85 -9.69 13.47 -10.15
C ALA A 85 -8.50 13.45 -11.11
N LEU A 86 -8.76 13.55 -12.41
CA LEU A 86 -7.80 13.40 -13.49
C LEU A 86 -8.05 14.42 -14.58
N ASN A 87 -6.99 14.90 -15.23
CA ASN A 87 -7.09 15.57 -16.50
C ASN A 87 -7.05 14.54 -17.63
N ALA A 88 -7.83 14.80 -18.67
CA ALA A 88 -7.91 13.95 -19.85
C ALA A 88 -7.76 14.78 -21.12
N ASP A 89 -6.83 14.36 -21.99
CA ASP A 89 -6.66 14.91 -23.33
C ASP A 89 -7.07 13.86 -24.35
N PHE A 90 -7.98 14.26 -25.23
CA PHE A 90 -8.52 13.41 -26.29
C PHE A 90 -8.00 13.87 -27.63
N GLN A 91 -7.38 12.96 -28.36
CA GLN A 91 -6.90 13.17 -29.72
C GLN A 91 -7.59 12.19 -30.65
N SER A 92 -8.18 12.71 -31.73
CA SER A 92 -8.86 11.89 -32.74
C SER A 92 -8.74 12.55 -34.10
N PRO A 93 -8.52 11.77 -35.16
CA PRO A 93 -8.62 12.29 -36.55
C PRO A 93 -10.00 12.83 -36.90
N LEU A 94 -11.03 12.45 -36.14
CA LEU A 94 -12.42 12.90 -36.32
C LEU A 94 -12.69 14.25 -35.64
N LEU A 95 -11.83 14.66 -34.71
CA LEU A 95 -11.94 15.95 -34.04
C LEU A 95 -11.17 17.02 -34.82
N ARG A 96 -11.79 18.16 -35.03
CA ARG A 96 -11.11 19.32 -35.69
C ARG A 96 -9.97 19.87 -34.82
N HIS A 97 -10.14 19.76 -33.51
CA HIS A 97 -9.14 20.15 -32.47
C HIS A 97 -9.11 19.10 -31.40
N PRO A 98 -7.95 18.88 -30.76
CA PRO A 98 -7.89 18.07 -29.53
C PRO A 98 -8.87 18.61 -28.48
N ALA A 99 -9.57 17.74 -27.81
CA ALA A 99 -10.44 18.09 -26.71
C ALA A 99 -9.74 17.78 -25.38
N SER A 100 -9.83 18.69 -24.43
CA SER A 100 -9.30 18.51 -23.08
C SER A 100 -10.41 18.65 -22.07
N GLY A 101 -10.30 17.88 -20.98
CA GLY A 101 -11.28 17.91 -19.92
C GLY A 101 -10.74 17.39 -18.62
N SER A 102 -11.62 17.27 -17.65
CA SER A 102 -11.34 16.61 -16.39
C SER A 102 -12.47 15.65 -16.04
N PHE A 103 -12.15 14.63 -15.28
CA PHE A 103 -13.15 13.74 -14.70
C PHE A 103 -12.73 13.31 -13.30
N ALA A 104 -13.70 12.94 -12.51
CA ALA A 104 -13.50 12.43 -11.17
C ALA A 104 -14.28 11.13 -11.01
N VAL A 105 -13.59 10.14 -10.44
CA VAL A 105 -14.17 8.82 -10.15
C VAL A 105 -14.08 8.57 -8.65
N ASN A 106 -15.22 8.34 -8.03
CA ASN A 106 -15.30 7.88 -6.64
C ASN A 106 -15.37 6.35 -6.62
N SER A 107 -14.68 5.73 -5.67
CA SER A 107 -14.67 4.28 -5.51
C SER A 107 -14.36 3.88 -4.08
N GLN A 108 -14.92 2.78 -3.63
CA GLN A 108 -14.43 2.07 -2.47
C GLN A 108 -13.15 1.30 -2.82
N LEU A 109 -12.40 0.89 -1.79
CA LEU A 109 -11.19 0.10 -1.92
C LEU A 109 -11.41 -1.29 -1.35
N GLU A 110 -10.93 -2.31 -2.06
CA GLU A 110 -11.00 -3.70 -1.63
C GLU A 110 -9.67 -4.41 -1.88
N TYR A 111 -9.32 -5.37 -1.03
CA TYR A 111 -8.19 -6.25 -1.30
C TYR A 111 -8.63 -7.46 -2.11
N ASP A 112 -7.99 -7.66 -3.26
CA ASP A 112 -8.13 -8.85 -4.10
C ASP A 112 -7.00 -9.83 -3.77
N PRO A 113 -7.28 -10.93 -3.05
CA PRO A 113 -6.25 -11.90 -2.67
C PRO A 113 -5.69 -12.67 -3.86
N ALA A 114 -6.44 -12.83 -4.96
CA ALA A 114 -5.99 -13.54 -6.15
C ALA A 114 -4.88 -12.77 -6.89
N ARG A 115 -4.93 -11.45 -6.83
CA ARG A 115 -3.95 -10.56 -7.45
C ARG A 115 -2.94 -9.99 -6.46
N ALA A 116 -3.12 -10.24 -5.15
CA ALA A 116 -2.40 -9.58 -4.06
C ALA A 116 -2.41 -8.05 -4.24
N ALA A 117 -3.55 -7.46 -4.52
CA ALA A 117 -3.70 -6.08 -4.91
C ALA A 117 -4.84 -5.38 -4.20
N VAL A 118 -4.68 -4.07 -3.96
CA VAL A 118 -5.80 -3.18 -3.65
C VAL A 118 -6.43 -2.75 -4.96
N VAL A 119 -7.73 -2.98 -5.07
CA VAL A 119 -8.51 -2.69 -6.28
C VAL A 119 -9.62 -1.69 -5.99
N LEU A 120 -10.06 -1.00 -7.03
CA LEU A 120 -11.25 -0.17 -6.98
C LEU A 120 -12.50 -1.06 -6.90
N ARG A 121 -13.47 -0.68 -6.07
CA ARG A 121 -14.74 -1.36 -5.89
C ARG A 121 -15.91 -0.44 -6.14
N SER A 122 -16.81 -0.86 -7.04
CA SER A 122 -17.99 -0.08 -7.40
C SER A 122 -17.66 1.37 -7.81
N PRO A 123 -16.75 1.58 -8.77
CA PRO A 123 -16.36 2.92 -9.20
C PRO A 123 -17.54 3.66 -9.83
N LYS A 124 -17.67 4.94 -9.48
CA LYS A 124 -18.73 5.82 -10.00
C LYS A 124 -18.10 7.09 -10.55
N LEU A 125 -18.49 7.47 -11.74
CA LEU A 125 -18.13 8.76 -12.29
C LEU A 125 -18.92 9.85 -11.55
N GLU A 126 -18.21 10.77 -10.87
CA GLU A 126 -18.83 11.89 -10.15
C GLU A 126 -18.96 13.13 -11.03
N ARG A 127 -17.95 13.36 -11.83
CA ARG A 127 -17.89 14.54 -12.70
C ARG A 127 -17.14 14.19 -13.99
N ILE A 128 -17.64 14.73 -15.08
CA ILE A 128 -16.91 14.87 -16.32
C ILE A 128 -17.14 16.29 -16.84
N ASP A 129 -16.07 16.96 -17.18
CA ASP A 129 -16.07 18.32 -17.73
C ASP A 129 -15.14 18.33 -18.94
N VAL A 130 -15.71 18.54 -20.11
CA VAL A 130 -14.96 18.59 -21.36
C VAL A 130 -15.20 19.94 -22.01
N ALA A 131 -14.10 20.62 -22.31
CA ALA A 131 -14.15 21.94 -22.92
C ALA A 131 -14.96 21.92 -24.23
N ASN A 132 -15.80 22.94 -24.43
CA ASN A 132 -16.63 23.14 -25.62
C ASN A 132 -17.77 22.10 -25.84
N LEU A 133 -18.10 21.29 -24.82
CA LEU A 133 -19.28 20.44 -24.82
C LEU A 133 -20.37 21.05 -23.92
N SER A 134 -21.57 21.12 -24.41
CA SER A 134 -22.70 21.63 -23.62
C SER A 134 -24.01 20.97 -24.04
N GLY A 135 -25.03 21.06 -23.18
CA GLY A 135 -26.37 20.57 -23.49
C GLY A 135 -26.47 19.04 -23.61
N GLU A 136 -27.14 18.57 -24.65
CA GLU A 136 -27.40 17.14 -24.87
C GLU A 136 -26.13 16.34 -25.09
N ASP A 137 -25.14 16.89 -25.80
CA ASP A 137 -23.85 16.22 -26.06
C ASP A 137 -23.11 15.94 -24.77
N ALA A 138 -23.11 16.86 -23.82
CA ALA A 138 -22.50 16.66 -22.49
C ALA A 138 -23.22 15.60 -21.67
N GLN A 139 -24.56 15.54 -21.74
CA GLN A 139 -25.34 14.50 -21.05
C GLN A 139 -25.08 13.12 -21.65
N GLN A 140 -25.05 13.00 -22.97
CA GLN A 140 -24.78 11.74 -23.67
C GLN A 140 -23.35 11.25 -23.37
N LEU A 141 -22.37 12.14 -23.40
CA LEU A 141 -21.00 11.80 -23.03
C LEU A 141 -20.90 11.31 -21.57
N ASN A 142 -21.57 12.00 -20.65
CA ASN A 142 -21.58 11.62 -19.23
C ASN A 142 -22.21 10.22 -19.02
N ALA A 143 -23.30 9.92 -19.70
CA ALA A 143 -23.95 8.62 -19.64
C ALA A 143 -23.03 7.49 -20.13
N VAL A 144 -22.41 7.66 -21.30
CA VAL A 144 -21.48 6.70 -21.87
C VAL A 144 -20.23 6.55 -20.98
N ALA A 145 -19.65 7.65 -20.54
CA ALA A 145 -18.46 7.64 -19.69
C ALA A 145 -18.72 6.97 -18.34
N SER A 146 -19.91 7.14 -17.76
CA SER A 146 -20.29 6.48 -16.50
C SER A 146 -20.34 4.95 -16.65
N VAL A 147 -20.91 4.45 -17.74
CA VAL A 147 -20.93 3.00 -18.01
C VAL A 147 -19.51 2.47 -18.22
N LEU A 148 -18.70 3.18 -19.01
CA LEU A 148 -17.31 2.78 -19.26
C LEU A 148 -16.45 2.83 -18.00
N ALA A 149 -16.61 3.85 -17.15
CA ALA A 149 -15.89 3.95 -15.90
C ALA A 149 -16.19 2.74 -15.00
N THR A 150 -17.46 2.38 -14.85
CA THR A 150 -17.86 1.21 -14.07
C THR A 150 -17.27 -0.08 -14.65
N GLN A 151 -17.36 -0.29 -15.95
CA GLN A 151 -16.91 -1.54 -16.57
C GLN A 151 -15.38 -1.69 -16.63
N LEU A 152 -14.66 -0.59 -16.82
CA LEU A 152 -13.21 -0.64 -17.04
C LEU A 152 -12.42 -0.48 -15.73
N LEU A 153 -12.99 0.21 -14.74
CA LEU A 153 -12.30 0.53 -13.48
C LEU A 153 -12.71 -0.38 -12.32
N ASP A 154 -13.83 -1.10 -12.42
CA ASP A 154 -14.18 -2.07 -11.38
C ASP A 154 -13.13 -3.17 -11.31
N HIS A 155 -12.66 -3.46 -10.10
CA HIS A 155 -11.52 -4.36 -9.83
C HIS A 155 -10.19 -3.93 -10.49
N TYR A 156 -10.05 -2.65 -10.87
CA TYR A 156 -8.78 -2.15 -11.40
C TYR A 156 -7.73 -2.04 -10.28
N PRO A 157 -6.54 -2.65 -10.43
CA PRO A 157 -5.52 -2.66 -9.38
C PRO A 157 -4.81 -1.31 -9.29
N ILE A 158 -4.98 -0.63 -8.16
CA ILE A 158 -4.29 0.63 -7.87
C ILE A 158 -2.96 0.41 -7.15
N TYR A 159 -2.84 -0.68 -6.38
CA TYR A 159 -1.61 -1.08 -5.70
C TYR A 159 -1.49 -2.60 -5.68
N THR A 160 -0.33 -3.13 -6.05
CA THR A 160 -0.03 -4.56 -6.01
C THR A 160 1.11 -4.81 -5.02
N PHE A 161 0.87 -5.70 -4.07
CA PHE A 161 1.87 -6.10 -3.08
C PHE A 161 2.89 -7.05 -3.69
N LYS A 162 4.16 -6.84 -3.32
CA LYS A 162 5.21 -7.84 -3.57
C LYS A 162 5.12 -8.93 -2.50
N PRO A 163 5.44 -10.20 -2.81
CA PRO A 163 5.40 -11.29 -1.82
C PRO A 163 6.16 -10.99 -0.53
N GLN A 164 7.30 -10.30 -0.63
CA GLN A 164 8.13 -9.93 0.51
C GLN A 164 7.44 -8.90 1.45
N GLN A 165 6.49 -8.14 0.95
CA GLN A 165 5.72 -7.18 1.74
C GLN A 165 4.62 -7.87 2.55
N LEU A 166 4.28 -9.10 2.20
CA LEU A 166 3.24 -9.92 2.83
C LEU A 166 3.82 -11.06 3.69
N SER A 167 5.13 -11.09 3.90
CA SER A 167 5.79 -12.13 4.69
C SER A 167 6.69 -11.50 5.74
N PHE A 168 6.56 -11.95 7.00
CA PHE A 168 7.40 -11.52 8.10
C PHE A 168 7.68 -12.71 9.02
N ALA A 169 8.96 -12.91 9.40
CA ALA A 169 9.41 -13.97 10.30
C ALA A 169 8.89 -15.39 9.92
N GLY A 170 8.76 -15.69 8.62
CA GLY A 170 8.27 -16.98 8.13
C GLY A 170 6.75 -17.14 8.12
N VAL A 171 6.01 -16.12 8.59
CA VAL A 171 4.55 -16.10 8.56
C VAL A 171 4.09 -15.26 7.36
N THR A 172 3.05 -15.72 6.68
CA THR A 172 2.43 -15.00 5.58
C THR A 172 1.19 -14.26 6.08
N TYR A 173 1.12 -13.00 5.73
CA TYR A 173 0.01 -12.09 6.06
C TYR A 173 -0.73 -11.69 4.80
N GLN A 174 -1.92 -11.19 4.98
CA GLN A 174 -2.69 -10.57 3.90
C GLN A 174 -3.41 -9.32 4.41
N PRO A 175 -3.63 -8.33 3.54
CA PRO A 175 -4.52 -7.23 3.85
C PRO A 175 -5.92 -7.72 4.17
N GLY A 176 -6.50 -7.17 5.22
CA GLY A 176 -7.88 -7.36 5.62
C GLY A 176 -8.75 -6.17 5.22
N GLU A 177 -9.57 -5.70 6.17
CA GLU A 177 -10.44 -4.54 5.97
C GLU A 177 -9.64 -3.29 5.64
N ILE A 178 -10.11 -2.54 4.64
CA ILE A 178 -9.56 -1.24 4.25
C ILE A 178 -10.52 -0.15 4.71
N ARG A 179 -9.99 0.82 5.47
CA ARG A 179 -10.73 1.99 5.94
C ARG A 179 -10.08 3.26 5.48
N VAL A 180 -10.87 4.12 4.89
CA VAL A 180 -10.46 5.48 4.53
C VAL A 180 -10.65 6.37 5.76
N GLU A 181 -9.57 7.02 6.19
CA GLU A 181 -9.53 7.94 7.31
C GLU A 181 -9.21 9.35 6.80
N SER A 182 -9.40 10.37 7.62
CA SER A 182 -9.18 11.78 7.23
C SER A 182 -7.73 12.09 6.82
N HIS A 183 -6.76 11.30 7.29
CA HIS A 183 -5.34 11.54 7.05
C HIS A 183 -4.65 10.42 6.28
N GLY A 184 -5.40 9.39 5.87
CA GLY A 184 -4.81 8.25 5.18
C GLY A 184 -5.76 7.09 4.95
N ILE A 185 -5.18 5.98 4.59
CA ILE A 185 -5.89 4.72 4.32
C ILE A 185 -5.33 3.66 5.26
N ARG A 186 -6.16 3.20 6.17
CA ARG A 186 -5.84 2.14 7.12
C ARG A 186 -6.18 0.79 6.52
N VAL A 187 -5.22 -0.13 6.59
CA VAL A 187 -5.37 -1.50 6.09
C VAL A 187 -5.10 -2.45 7.24
N ALA A 188 -6.07 -3.24 7.63
CA ALA A 188 -5.88 -4.30 8.61
C ALA A 188 -4.91 -5.35 8.08
N ILE A 189 -4.12 -5.94 8.99
CA ILE A 189 -3.19 -7.03 8.66
C ILE A 189 -3.70 -8.29 9.35
N ILE A 190 -3.97 -9.32 8.57
CA ILE A 190 -4.44 -10.60 9.08
C ILE A 190 -3.47 -11.71 8.68
N GLU A 191 -3.26 -12.66 9.56
CA GLU A 191 -2.48 -13.85 9.24
C GLU A 191 -3.24 -14.70 8.21
N LYS A 192 -2.53 -15.11 7.16
CA LYS A 192 -3.11 -16.02 6.17
C LYS A 192 -3.08 -17.43 6.75
N SER A 193 -4.26 -17.96 7.06
CA SER A 193 -4.39 -19.35 7.50
C SER A 193 -3.81 -20.28 6.43
N ALA A 194 -2.96 -21.21 6.88
CA ALA A 194 -2.51 -22.31 6.01
C ALA A 194 -3.73 -23.16 5.67
N GLY A 195 -4.15 -23.14 4.41
CA GLY A 195 -5.20 -24.01 3.88
C GLY A 195 -4.66 -25.38 3.54
#